data_28271397cf9eee7a0ca424dba8bbd596
#
_entry.id   28271397cf9eee7a0ca424dba8bbd596
#
_cell.length_a   1.000
_cell.length_b   1.000
_cell.length_c   1.000
_cell.angle_alpha   90.00
_cell.angle_beta   90.00
_cell.angle_gamma   90.00
#
_symmetry.space_group_name_H-M   'P 1'
#
loop_
_entity.id
_entity.type
_entity.pdbx_description
1 polymer ?
#
loop_
_entity_poly.entity_id
_entity_poly.type
_entity_poly.pdbx_seq_one_letter_code
_entity_poly.pdbx_strand_id
1 'polypeptide(L)'
;MIPAQGEPVKVLSAIEPLLLEHLPGKKILYQGIEGQKKVLSELLKPGMKIACQYSPGGNVPTISSMDAGLIEYLRTYGIEPVTSADLMQHFGAVLTEHQIETHRQAGVIIHKILTDTFSWIREKIDAGTYIDEYAMLQKMQELIRQENIYMDSPPFFGIDEHACDPGYEPNENDSKQIHEGSRLIIDIAGRLPEEDAVYYDVSWCMNVGEKIEPEYKKWFQIVYDAREDARQFIQARLDEGETVRGYEVDRRLKERFEQLGCAQYLMHRTGHNIGHRCHGIGANLDDYETHDDRCLLPGTMFSIEPGLYTEKYGVRLEYDVHITSERETKVYGPVQDEILVI
;
A
#
# COMPACT_ATOMS: atom_id res chain seq x y z
N MET A 1 6.44 28.29 8.36
CA MET A 1 5.90 28.60 7.01
C MET A 1 7.03 28.58 6.00
N ILE A 2 6.86 27.89 4.90
CA ILE A 2 7.81 27.81 3.78
C ILE A 2 7.14 28.49 2.60
N PRO A 3 7.61 29.67 2.18
CA PRO A 3 7.03 30.37 1.03
C PRO A 3 7.49 29.70 -0.28
N ALA A 4 6.71 29.85 -1.36
CA ALA A 4 7.11 29.39 -2.69
C ALA A 4 8.39 30.08 -3.20
N GLN A 5 8.63 31.32 -2.74
CA GLN A 5 9.85 32.06 -2.99
C GLN A 5 10.26 32.86 -1.73
N GLY A 6 11.55 32.86 -1.43
CA GLY A 6 12.09 33.56 -0.27
C GLY A 6 12.49 32.66 0.89
N GLU A 7 12.76 33.26 2.03
CA GLU A 7 13.26 32.58 3.21
C GLU A 7 12.13 31.97 4.05
N PRO A 8 12.25 30.74 4.56
CA PRO A 8 11.31 30.17 5.52
C PRO A 8 11.17 31.02 6.80
N VAL A 9 10.00 30.96 7.41
CA VAL A 9 9.71 31.67 8.66
C VAL A 9 9.27 30.68 9.74
N LYS A 10 10.00 30.65 10.86
CA LYS A 10 9.69 29.88 12.07
C LYS A 10 8.96 30.80 13.05
N VAL A 11 7.69 30.50 13.34
CA VAL A 11 6.89 31.22 14.34
C VAL A 11 6.82 30.35 15.60
N LEU A 12 7.49 30.76 16.66
CA LEU A 12 7.70 29.95 17.85
C LEU A 12 7.22 30.69 19.11
N SER A 13 6.73 29.92 20.07
CA SER A 13 6.49 30.45 21.42
C SER A 13 7.79 30.87 22.07
N ALA A 14 7.77 32.00 22.78
CA ALA A 14 8.92 32.45 23.58
C ALA A 14 9.29 31.49 24.71
N ILE A 15 8.41 30.53 25.06
CA ILE A 15 8.70 29.47 26.04
C ILE A 15 9.62 28.40 25.43
N GLU A 16 9.54 28.18 24.12
CA GLU A 16 10.30 27.18 23.38
C GLU A 16 11.11 27.79 22.23
N PRO A 17 12.02 28.72 22.51
CA PRO A 17 12.69 29.52 21.48
C PRO A 17 13.69 28.73 20.63
N LEU A 18 14.09 27.53 21.08
CA LEU A 18 15.03 26.63 20.39
C LEU A 18 14.36 25.56 19.55
N LEU A 19 13.03 25.45 19.60
CA LEU A 19 12.29 24.53 18.72
C LEU A 19 12.59 24.87 17.26
N LEU A 20 12.83 23.85 16.43
CA LEU A 20 13.21 23.97 15.02
C LEU A 20 14.55 24.73 14.80
N GLU A 21 15.46 24.80 15.78
CA GLU A 21 16.74 25.51 15.64
C GLU A 21 17.63 24.92 14.54
N HIS A 22 17.53 23.60 14.32
CA HIS A 22 18.23 22.87 13.26
C HIS A 22 17.74 23.20 11.85
N LEU A 23 16.57 23.83 11.69
CA LEU A 23 16.03 24.21 10.39
C LEU A 23 16.45 25.64 9.98
N PRO A 24 16.67 25.91 8.70
CA PRO A 24 16.95 27.25 8.22
C PRO A 24 15.72 28.18 8.34
N GLY A 25 15.93 29.49 8.19
CA GLY A 25 14.88 30.48 8.11
C GLY A 25 14.81 31.48 9.27
N LYS A 26 14.08 32.54 9.04
CA LYS A 26 13.87 33.63 9.99
C LYS A 26 13.05 33.15 11.19
N LYS A 27 13.49 33.50 12.40
CA LYS A 27 12.79 33.21 13.66
C LYS A 27 11.96 34.42 14.10
N ILE A 28 10.69 34.18 14.42
CA ILE A 28 9.80 35.19 15.05
C ILE A 28 9.26 34.53 16.33
N LEU A 29 9.49 35.20 17.48
CA LEU A 29 8.99 34.73 18.77
C LEU A 29 7.71 35.50 19.12
N TYR A 30 6.73 34.78 19.71
CA TYR A 30 5.51 35.39 20.24
C TYR A 30 5.31 35.03 21.71
N GLN A 31 4.55 35.85 22.44
CA GLN A 31 4.14 35.61 23.83
C GLN A 31 2.62 35.60 23.90
N GLY A 32 2.07 34.50 24.45
CA GLY A 32 0.63 34.33 24.62
C GLY A 32 -0.16 34.34 23.32
N ILE A 33 -1.46 34.12 23.44
CA ILE A 33 -2.37 33.97 22.30
C ILE A 33 -2.49 35.26 21.46
N GLU A 34 -2.49 36.43 22.10
CA GLU A 34 -2.60 37.70 21.39
C GLU A 34 -1.32 38.05 20.62
N GLY A 35 -0.14 37.69 21.17
CA GLY A 35 1.13 37.79 20.42
C GLY A 35 1.15 36.84 19.20
N GLN A 36 0.64 35.63 19.33
CA GLN A 36 0.50 34.69 18.21
C GLN A 36 -0.40 35.28 17.11
N LYS A 37 -1.60 35.72 17.48
CA LYS A 37 -2.55 36.35 16.55
C LYS A 37 -1.94 37.52 15.80
N LYS A 38 -1.21 38.39 16.50
CA LYS A 38 -0.53 39.54 15.90
C LYS A 38 0.48 39.08 14.84
N VAL A 39 1.37 38.17 15.18
CA VAL A 39 2.38 37.66 14.24
C VAL A 39 1.71 36.99 13.04
N LEU A 40 0.69 36.19 13.26
CA LEU A 40 -0.03 35.51 12.17
C LEU A 40 -0.74 36.54 11.27
N SER A 41 -1.36 37.59 11.80
CA SER A 41 -2.01 38.63 11.00
C SER A 41 -1.01 39.46 10.15
N GLU A 42 0.24 39.52 10.58
CA GLU A 42 1.31 40.17 9.80
C GLU A 42 1.82 39.29 8.65
N LEU A 43 1.83 37.96 8.84
CA LEU A 43 2.32 37.01 7.88
C LEU A 43 1.24 36.50 6.91
N LEU A 44 0.03 36.33 7.39
CA LEU A 44 -1.11 35.79 6.62
C LEU A 44 -1.89 36.93 5.99
N LYS A 45 -2.06 36.90 4.67
CA LYS A 45 -2.85 37.90 3.95
C LYS A 45 -4.06 37.22 3.27
N PRO A 46 -5.22 37.90 3.26
CA PRO A 46 -6.40 37.38 2.56
C PRO A 46 -6.09 37.00 1.11
N GLY A 47 -6.62 35.86 0.66
CA GLY A 47 -6.40 35.32 -0.68
C GLY A 47 -5.11 34.50 -0.85
N MET A 48 -4.27 34.36 0.19
CA MET A 48 -3.15 33.41 0.15
C MET A 48 -3.64 31.99 0.14
N LYS A 49 -2.98 31.13 -0.67
CA LYS A 49 -3.12 29.67 -0.62
C LYS A 49 -2.02 29.10 0.26
N ILE A 50 -2.39 28.25 1.20
CA ILE A 50 -1.43 27.57 2.08
C ILE A 50 -1.61 26.07 1.93
N ALA A 51 -0.57 25.38 1.43
CA ALA A 51 -0.52 23.95 1.37
C ALA A 51 -0.33 23.37 2.79
N CYS A 52 -1.20 22.45 3.16
CA CYS A 52 -1.26 21.81 4.47
C CYS A 52 -1.43 20.30 4.32
N GLN A 53 -1.01 19.55 5.32
CA GLN A 53 -1.38 18.12 5.43
C GLN A 53 -2.86 18.00 5.79
N TYR A 54 -3.69 18.29 4.83
CA TYR A 54 -5.13 18.41 4.90
C TYR A 54 -5.76 17.72 3.69
N SER A 55 -6.76 16.90 3.91
CA SER A 55 -7.54 16.21 2.87
C SER A 55 -8.89 16.90 2.69
N PRO A 56 -9.06 17.73 1.66
CA PRO A 56 -10.35 18.35 1.34
C PRO A 56 -11.41 17.28 1.08
N GLY A 57 -12.59 17.43 1.70
CA GLY A 57 -13.68 16.46 1.54
C GLY A 57 -13.44 15.09 2.17
N GLY A 58 -12.27 14.86 2.77
CA GLY A 58 -11.89 13.54 3.32
C GLY A 58 -11.49 12.52 2.24
N ASN A 59 -11.13 12.97 1.03
CA ASN A 59 -10.81 12.09 -0.11
C ASN A 59 -9.70 11.08 0.22
N VAL A 60 -8.64 11.51 0.91
CA VAL A 60 -7.55 10.64 1.37
C VAL A 60 -7.28 10.92 2.86
N PRO A 61 -8.05 10.34 3.79
CA PRO A 61 -7.96 10.67 5.22
C PRO A 61 -6.59 10.46 5.82
N THR A 62 -5.83 9.48 5.36
CA THR A 62 -4.52 9.08 5.88
C THR A 62 -3.44 10.18 5.78
N ILE A 63 -3.58 11.12 4.85
CA ILE A 63 -2.65 12.26 4.70
C ILE A 63 -3.04 13.46 5.56
N SER A 64 -4.20 13.44 6.23
CA SER A 64 -4.73 14.58 7.00
C SER A 64 -4.22 14.51 8.43
N SER A 65 -3.15 15.26 8.73
CA SER A 65 -2.60 15.42 10.08
C SER A 65 -2.81 16.81 10.66
N MET A 66 -3.37 17.74 9.87
CA MET A 66 -3.65 19.09 10.32
C MET A 66 -4.91 19.11 11.19
N ASP A 67 -4.82 19.73 12.36
CA ASP A 67 -5.96 19.95 13.24
C ASP A 67 -7.08 20.75 12.54
N ALA A 68 -8.32 20.28 12.66
CA ALA A 68 -9.46 20.93 12.00
C ALA A 68 -9.69 22.38 12.47
N GLY A 69 -9.50 22.64 13.77
CA GLY A 69 -9.60 23.99 14.32
C GLY A 69 -8.56 24.95 13.75
N LEU A 70 -7.35 24.44 13.44
CA LEU A 70 -6.32 25.24 12.78
C LEU A 70 -6.70 25.56 11.33
N ILE A 71 -7.33 24.65 10.61
CA ILE A 71 -7.89 24.92 9.27
C ILE A 71 -8.96 26.01 9.34
N GLU A 72 -9.89 25.92 10.31
CA GLU A 72 -10.92 26.93 10.54
C GLU A 72 -10.29 28.27 10.90
N TYR A 73 -9.28 28.26 11.77
CA TYR A 73 -8.56 29.46 12.19
C TYR A 73 -7.84 30.16 11.02
N LEU A 74 -7.17 29.42 10.14
CA LEU A 74 -6.55 29.97 8.92
C LEU A 74 -7.59 30.65 8.03
N ARG A 75 -8.77 30.04 7.88
CA ARG A 75 -9.87 30.64 7.10
C ARG A 75 -10.35 31.98 7.68
N THR A 76 -10.24 32.22 8.98
CA THR A 76 -10.60 33.53 9.58
C THR A 76 -9.69 34.66 9.10
N TYR A 77 -8.48 34.34 8.61
CA TYR A 77 -7.58 35.32 7.97
C TYR A 77 -7.82 35.45 6.46
N GLY A 78 -8.85 34.85 5.92
CA GLY A 78 -9.11 34.85 4.48
C GLY A 78 -8.13 33.95 3.69
N ILE A 79 -7.50 32.99 4.36
CA ILE A 79 -6.61 32.00 3.74
C ILE A 79 -7.44 30.89 3.09
N GLU A 80 -6.97 30.40 1.95
CA GLU A 80 -7.45 29.18 1.31
C GLU A 80 -6.50 28.01 1.64
N PRO A 81 -6.84 27.13 2.61
CA PRO A 81 -6.06 25.90 2.84
C PRO A 81 -6.24 24.96 1.65
N VAL A 82 -5.13 24.50 1.08
CA VAL A 82 -5.08 23.50 0.01
C VAL A 82 -4.28 22.29 0.47
N THR A 83 -4.49 21.13 -0.15
CA THR A 83 -3.73 19.94 0.21
C THR A 83 -2.25 20.05 -0.18
N SER A 84 -1.35 19.53 0.64
CA SER A 84 0.06 19.33 0.34
C SER A 84 0.39 17.90 -0.09
N ALA A 85 -0.61 17.07 -0.36
CA ALA A 85 -0.47 15.65 -0.58
C ALA A 85 0.55 15.29 -1.68
N ASP A 86 0.41 15.90 -2.86
CA ASP A 86 1.35 15.67 -3.97
C ASP A 86 2.78 16.15 -3.64
N LEU A 87 2.91 17.27 -2.92
CA LEU A 87 4.21 17.74 -2.46
C LEU A 87 4.87 16.74 -1.50
N MET A 88 4.10 16.18 -0.58
CA MET A 88 4.61 15.23 0.41
C MET A 88 5.08 13.92 -0.21
N GLN A 89 4.47 13.49 -1.32
CA GLN A 89 4.92 12.29 -2.05
C GLN A 89 6.38 12.41 -2.53
N HIS A 90 6.79 13.60 -3.00
CA HIS A 90 8.17 13.82 -3.46
C HIS A 90 9.23 13.63 -2.36
N PHE A 91 8.84 13.78 -1.09
CA PHE A 91 9.76 13.63 0.03
C PHE A 91 9.69 12.26 0.72
N GLY A 92 8.55 11.58 0.63
CA GLY A 92 8.34 10.38 1.42
C GLY A 92 7.89 9.14 0.65
N ALA A 93 7.59 9.28 -0.66
CA ALA A 93 7.19 8.14 -1.48
C ALA A 93 8.11 7.90 -2.68
N VAL A 94 8.87 8.91 -3.11
CA VAL A 94 9.91 8.73 -4.15
C VAL A 94 11.10 8.02 -3.52
N LEU A 95 11.42 6.85 -4.04
CA LEU A 95 12.44 5.96 -3.50
C LEU A 95 13.82 6.27 -4.07
N THR A 96 14.85 6.10 -3.25
CA THR A 96 16.24 6.09 -3.66
C THR A 96 16.64 4.74 -4.25
N GLU A 97 17.75 4.68 -4.99
CA GLU A 97 18.31 3.42 -5.52
C GLU A 97 18.59 2.40 -4.40
N HIS A 98 19.05 2.87 -3.24
CA HIS A 98 19.29 2.01 -2.08
C HIS A 98 17.96 1.40 -1.59
N GLN A 99 16.91 2.18 -1.46
CA GLN A 99 15.59 1.72 -1.04
C GLN A 99 14.98 0.71 -2.02
N ILE A 100 15.15 0.93 -3.33
CA ILE A 100 14.73 -0.02 -4.36
C ILE A 100 15.51 -1.34 -4.22
N GLU A 101 16.81 -1.28 -3.91
CA GLU A 101 17.62 -2.48 -3.70
C GLU A 101 17.20 -3.23 -2.43
N THR A 102 16.86 -2.54 -1.32
CA THR A 102 16.34 -3.21 -0.11
C THR A 102 15.01 -3.92 -0.37
N HIS A 103 14.13 -3.33 -1.16
CA HIS A 103 12.89 -3.98 -1.62
C HIS A 103 13.18 -5.28 -2.40
N ARG A 104 14.12 -5.24 -3.36
CA ARG A 104 14.51 -6.44 -4.14
C ARG A 104 15.08 -7.54 -3.26
N GLN A 105 15.91 -7.20 -2.28
CA GLN A 105 16.48 -8.17 -1.34
C GLN A 105 15.39 -8.75 -0.42
N ALA A 106 14.45 -7.92 0.05
CA ALA A 106 13.30 -8.39 0.81
C ALA A 106 12.48 -9.39 -0.02
N GLY A 107 12.26 -9.12 -1.31
CA GLY A 107 11.58 -10.03 -2.23
C GLY A 107 12.25 -11.39 -2.33
N VAL A 108 13.58 -11.45 -2.42
CA VAL A 108 14.32 -12.73 -2.43
C VAL A 108 14.04 -13.54 -1.16
N ILE A 109 14.03 -12.89 0.00
CA ILE A 109 13.77 -13.54 1.29
C ILE A 109 12.31 -13.99 1.38
N ILE A 110 11.35 -13.13 1.00
CA ILE A 110 9.92 -13.44 1.02
C ILE A 110 9.63 -14.66 0.13
N HIS A 111 10.16 -14.70 -1.10
CA HIS A 111 9.97 -15.86 -1.98
C HIS A 111 10.65 -17.14 -1.47
N LYS A 112 11.75 -17.01 -0.73
CA LYS A 112 12.34 -18.15 -0.02
C LYS A 112 11.40 -18.67 1.07
N ILE A 113 10.83 -17.80 1.90
CA ILE A 113 9.86 -18.18 2.95
C ILE A 113 8.65 -18.87 2.32
N LEU A 114 8.11 -18.35 1.23
CA LEU A 114 7.00 -18.97 0.49
C LEU A 114 7.39 -20.38 0.00
N THR A 115 8.53 -20.51 -0.67
CA THR A 115 9.00 -21.80 -1.21
C THR A 115 9.23 -22.83 -0.12
N ASP A 116 9.83 -22.43 1.00
CA ASP A 116 10.06 -23.31 2.16
C ASP A 116 8.73 -23.72 2.81
N THR A 117 7.74 -22.81 2.86
CA THR A 117 6.39 -23.11 3.36
C THR A 117 5.68 -24.12 2.45
N PHE A 118 5.72 -23.93 1.12
CA PHE A 118 5.10 -24.86 0.17
C PHE A 118 5.73 -26.25 0.22
N SER A 119 7.06 -26.31 0.31
CA SER A 119 7.79 -27.57 0.48
C SER A 119 7.40 -28.29 1.76
N TRP A 120 7.23 -27.53 2.87
CA TRP A 120 6.78 -28.08 4.14
C TRP A 120 5.34 -28.63 4.06
N ILE A 121 4.41 -27.90 3.40
CA ILE A 121 3.03 -28.38 3.18
C ILE A 121 3.07 -29.71 2.42
N ARG A 122 3.80 -29.78 1.31
CA ARG A 122 3.89 -30.99 0.49
C ARG A 122 4.48 -32.17 1.27
N GLU A 123 5.58 -31.96 2.00
CA GLU A 123 6.17 -33.00 2.86
C GLU A 123 5.17 -33.56 3.87
N LYS A 124 4.38 -32.69 4.53
CA LYS A 124 3.40 -33.10 5.54
C LYS A 124 2.25 -33.92 4.93
N ILE A 125 1.74 -33.49 3.78
CA ILE A 125 0.67 -34.17 3.06
C ILE A 125 1.16 -35.52 2.58
N ASP A 126 2.34 -35.65 1.98
CA ASP A 126 2.93 -36.90 1.53
C ASP A 126 3.18 -37.89 2.68
N ALA A 127 3.51 -37.39 3.86
CA ALA A 127 3.66 -38.16 5.07
C ALA A 127 2.32 -38.56 5.73
N GLY A 128 1.17 -38.07 5.23
CA GLY A 128 -0.14 -38.28 5.84
C GLY A 128 -0.29 -37.56 7.19
N THR A 129 0.50 -36.53 7.44
CA THR A 129 0.48 -35.76 8.70
C THR A 129 -0.63 -34.70 8.64
N TYR A 130 -1.46 -34.63 9.69
CA TYR A 130 -2.43 -33.55 9.83
C TYR A 130 -1.73 -32.19 9.93
N ILE A 131 -2.13 -31.24 9.11
CA ILE A 131 -1.75 -29.84 9.18
C ILE A 131 -2.97 -28.96 8.92
N ASP A 132 -3.01 -27.79 9.52
CA ASP A 132 -4.06 -26.78 9.35
C ASP A 132 -3.45 -25.38 9.20
N GLU A 133 -4.31 -24.36 9.03
CA GLU A 133 -3.90 -22.98 8.89
C GLU A 133 -3.06 -22.50 10.08
N TYR A 134 -3.41 -22.87 11.31
CA TYR A 134 -2.65 -22.45 12.48
C TYR A 134 -1.24 -23.05 12.53
N ALA A 135 -1.11 -24.33 12.18
CA ALA A 135 0.20 -24.99 12.05
C ALA A 135 1.05 -24.32 10.95
N MET A 136 0.42 -23.93 9.84
CA MET A 136 1.08 -23.18 8.77
C MET A 136 1.54 -21.78 9.24
N LEU A 137 0.70 -21.06 10.00
CA LEU A 137 1.07 -19.78 10.60
C LEU A 137 2.31 -19.90 11.49
N GLN A 138 2.34 -20.91 12.36
CA GLN A 138 3.49 -21.17 13.23
C GLN A 138 4.76 -21.46 12.42
N LYS A 139 4.63 -22.25 11.33
CA LYS A 139 5.76 -22.54 10.43
C LYS A 139 6.26 -21.30 9.72
N MET A 140 5.38 -20.49 9.19
CA MET A 140 5.76 -19.22 8.53
C MET A 140 6.43 -18.25 9.52
N GLN A 141 5.91 -18.10 10.73
CA GLN A 141 6.52 -17.28 11.78
C GLN A 141 7.92 -17.79 12.19
N GLU A 142 8.15 -19.11 12.18
CA GLU A 142 9.48 -19.68 12.38
C GLU A 142 10.44 -19.24 11.28
N LEU A 143 10.04 -19.39 10.01
CA LEU A 143 10.84 -19.00 8.83
C LEU A 143 11.14 -17.50 8.81
N ILE A 144 10.14 -16.67 9.09
CA ILE A 144 10.28 -15.20 9.19
C ILE A 144 11.35 -14.83 10.22
N ARG A 145 11.34 -15.48 11.40
CA ARG A 145 12.38 -15.24 12.42
C ARG A 145 13.76 -15.73 11.98
N GLN A 146 13.83 -16.88 11.30
CA GLN A 146 15.10 -17.43 10.80
C GLN A 146 15.74 -16.53 9.75
N GLU A 147 14.94 -15.99 8.84
CA GLU A 147 15.38 -15.07 7.77
C GLU A 147 15.55 -13.61 8.23
N ASN A 148 15.20 -13.30 9.49
CA ASN A 148 15.32 -11.97 10.09
C ASN A 148 14.66 -10.87 9.25
N ILE A 149 13.47 -11.15 8.68
CA ILE A 149 12.65 -10.17 7.96
C ILE A 149 11.73 -9.45 8.94
N TYR A 150 11.54 -8.15 8.77
CA TYR A 150 10.64 -7.34 9.59
C TYR A 150 9.26 -7.28 8.93
N MET A 151 8.20 -7.45 9.74
CA MET A 151 6.80 -7.33 9.33
C MET A 151 6.03 -6.52 10.38
N ASP A 152 5.11 -5.66 9.95
CA ASP A 152 4.19 -4.91 10.83
C ASP A 152 3.03 -5.79 11.31
N SER A 153 2.62 -6.77 10.49
CA SER A 153 1.54 -7.73 10.75
C SER A 153 1.95 -9.14 10.31
N PRO A 154 1.36 -10.20 10.89
CA PRO A 154 1.59 -11.55 10.40
C PRO A 154 1.08 -11.71 8.96
N PRO A 155 1.61 -12.70 8.19
CA PRO A 155 1.08 -13.01 6.88
C PRO A 155 -0.41 -13.34 6.94
N PHE A 156 -1.18 -12.83 5.96
CA PHE A 156 -2.54 -13.27 5.73
C PHE A 156 -2.52 -14.56 4.88
N PHE A 157 -3.35 -15.49 5.22
CA PHE A 157 -3.69 -16.61 4.34
C PHE A 157 -5.01 -17.26 4.77
N GLY A 158 -5.70 -17.81 3.79
CA GLY A 158 -6.93 -18.55 4.01
C GLY A 158 -7.02 -19.77 3.09
N ILE A 159 -7.70 -20.77 3.57
CA ILE A 159 -7.92 -22.04 2.86
C ILE A 159 -9.40 -22.18 2.54
N ASP A 160 -9.69 -22.49 1.27
CA ASP A 160 -11.05 -22.71 0.77
C ASP A 160 -11.99 -21.53 1.12
N GLU A 161 -13.01 -21.73 1.98
CA GLU A 161 -13.94 -20.68 2.36
C GLU A 161 -13.29 -19.56 3.21
N HIS A 162 -12.21 -19.86 3.97
CA HIS A 162 -11.46 -18.83 4.68
C HIS A 162 -10.71 -17.89 3.72
N ALA A 163 -10.31 -18.39 2.54
CA ALA A 163 -9.76 -17.55 1.48
C ALA A 163 -10.79 -16.56 0.89
N CYS A 164 -12.08 -16.76 1.16
CA CYS A 164 -13.16 -15.87 0.71
C CYS A 164 -13.37 -14.65 1.63
N ASP A 165 -12.69 -14.60 2.76
CA ASP A 165 -12.72 -13.47 3.71
C ASP A 165 -11.33 -12.81 3.79
N PRO A 166 -11.11 -11.65 3.15
CA PRO A 166 -9.82 -10.96 3.19
C PRO A 166 -9.43 -10.46 4.59
N GLY A 167 -10.35 -10.48 5.55
CA GLY A 167 -10.11 -10.13 6.95
C GLY A 167 -9.86 -11.33 7.86
N TYR A 168 -9.83 -12.56 7.32
CA TYR A 168 -9.61 -13.76 8.12
C TYR A 168 -8.19 -13.81 8.71
N GLU A 169 -8.10 -14.16 9.99
CA GLU A 169 -6.83 -14.37 10.68
C GLU A 169 -6.77 -15.81 11.23
N PRO A 170 -5.81 -16.66 10.76
CA PRO A 170 -5.65 -18.01 11.25
C PRO A 170 -5.43 -18.06 12.77
N ASN A 171 -6.19 -18.89 13.46
CA ASN A 171 -6.09 -19.06 14.90
C ASN A 171 -6.35 -20.51 15.32
N GLU A 172 -6.00 -20.83 16.57
CA GLU A 172 -6.04 -22.18 17.10
C GLU A 172 -7.45 -22.80 17.17
N ASN A 173 -8.50 -21.97 17.21
CA ASN A 173 -9.88 -22.41 17.42
C ASN A 173 -10.71 -22.49 16.12
N ASP A 174 -10.25 -21.84 15.06
CA ASP A 174 -10.95 -21.74 13.78
C ASP A 174 -9.95 -21.85 12.62
N SER A 175 -9.40 -23.05 12.45
CA SER A 175 -8.43 -23.35 11.39
C SER A 175 -8.89 -24.55 10.59
N LYS A 176 -8.85 -24.43 9.27
CA LYS A 176 -9.16 -25.52 8.36
C LYS A 176 -7.95 -26.40 8.10
N GLN A 177 -8.23 -27.70 7.90
CA GLN A 177 -7.21 -28.67 7.50
C GLN A 177 -6.74 -28.38 6.07
N ILE A 178 -5.43 -28.42 5.86
CA ILE A 178 -4.81 -28.42 4.53
C ILE A 178 -4.75 -29.89 4.03
N HIS A 179 -5.30 -30.13 2.85
CA HIS A 179 -5.36 -31.49 2.24
C HIS A 179 -5.32 -31.38 0.70
N GLU A 180 -5.19 -32.54 0.04
CA GLU A 180 -5.31 -32.59 -1.42
C GLU A 180 -6.62 -31.97 -1.92
N GLY A 181 -6.51 -31.02 -2.83
CA GLY A 181 -7.62 -30.24 -3.36
C GLY A 181 -7.90 -28.93 -2.64
N SER A 182 -7.24 -28.63 -1.51
CA SER A 182 -7.33 -27.32 -0.85
C SER A 182 -6.81 -26.20 -1.74
N ARG A 183 -7.50 -25.07 -1.72
CA ARG A 183 -7.12 -23.83 -2.42
C ARG A 183 -6.70 -22.80 -1.39
N LEU A 184 -5.62 -22.11 -1.65
CA LEU A 184 -5.04 -21.16 -0.72
C LEU A 184 -4.82 -19.82 -1.39
N ILE A 185 -5.02 -18.73 -0.63
CA ILE A 185 -4.39 -17.44 -0.85
C ILE A 185 -3.33 -17.28 0.23
N ILE A 186 -2.15 -16.81 -0.13
CA ILE A 186 -1.16 -16.29 0.81
C ILE A 186 -0.83 -14.88 0.40
N ASP A 187 -0.83 -13.98 1.37
CA ASP A 187 -0.40 -12.60 1.26
C ASP A 187 0.64 -12.34 2.34
N ILE A 188 1.80 -11.87 1.91
CA ILE A 188 2.96 -11.70 2.78
C ILE A 188 3.75 -10.44 2.40
N ALA A 189 3.81 -9.51 3.37
CA ALA A 189 4.57 -8.28 3.25
C ALA A 189 5.72 -8.25 4.27
N GLY A 190 6.91 -7.84 3.84
CA GLY A 190 8.04 -7.70 4.74
C GLY A 190 9.16 -6.86 4.16
N ARG A 191 10.04 -6.37 5.03
CA ARG A 191 11.22 -5.59 4.65
C ARG A 191 12.46 -6.02 5.45
N LEU A 192 13.61 -5.62 5.00
CA LEU A 192 14.85 -5.79 5.77
C LEU A 192 14.76 -5.02 7.09
N PRO A 193 15.42 -5.47 8.17
CA PRO A 193 15.43 -4.79 9.46
C PRO A 193 16.37 -3.57 9.48
N GLU A 194 16.31 -2.76 8.42
CA GLU A 194 17.07 -1.51 8.26
C GLU A 194 16.13 -0.32 8.34
N GLU A 195 16.62 0.83 8.81
CA GLU A 195 15.81 2.01 9.07
C GLU A 195 15.07 2.53 7.81
N ASP A 196 15.76 2.51 6.65
CA ASP A 196 15.24 3.02 5.38
C ASP A 196 14.78 1.93 4.41
N ALA A 197 14.69 0.66 4.86
CA ALA A 197 14.27 -0.44 4.02
C ALA A 197 12.81 -0.31 3.58
N VAL A 198 12.54 -0.74 2.36
CA VAL A 198 11.22 -0.71 1.73
C VAL A 198 10.60 -2.10 1.74
N TYR A 199 9.30 -2.16 2.00
CA TYR A 199 8.51 -3.39 1.97
C TYR A 199 8.51 -4.03 0.59
N TYR A 200 8.46 -5.34 0.57
CA TYR A 200 8.05 -6.17 -0.56
C TYR A 200 6.74 -6.84 -0.18
N ASP A 201 5.74 -6.73 -1.05
CA ASP A 201 4.40 -7.23 -0.81
C ASP A 201 3.95 -8.13 -1.97
N VAL A 202 3.34 -9.27 -1.64
CA VAL A 202 2.93 -10.23 -2.66
C VAL A 202 1.80 -11.14 -2.18
N SER A 203 0.79 -11.31 -3.04
CA SER A 203 -0.26 -12.31 -2.85
C SER A 203 -0.24 -13.36 -3.95
N TRP A 204 -0.29 -14.64 -3.55
CA TRP A 204 -0.29 -15.79 -4.45
C TRP A 204 -1.48 -16.71 -4.18
N CYS A 205 -2.01 -17.28 -5.27
CA CYS A 205 -3.05 -18.28 -5.27
C CYS A 205 -2.49 -19.69 -5.56
N MET A 206 -2.88 -20.67 -4.79
CA MET A 206 -2.35 -22.02 -4.89
C MET A 206 -3.45 -23.08 -4.83
N ASN A 207 -3.11 -24.27 -5.31
CA ASN A 207 -3.91 -25.49 -5.18
C ASN A 207 -3.02 -26.62 -4.70
N VAL A 208 -3.46 -27.33 -3.68
CA VAL A 208 -2.78 -28.54 -3.22
C VAL A 208 -3.15 -29.70 -4.13
N GLY A 209 -2.14 -30.24 -4.83
CA GLY A 209 -2.32 -31.30 -5.82
C GLY A 209 -2.75 -30.83 -7.20
N GLU A 210 -2.59 -31.70 -8.19
CA GLU A 210 -2.70 -31.37 -9.62
C GLU A 210 -4.13 -31.08 -10.11
N LYS A 211 -5.15 -31.50 -9.38
CA LYS A 211 -6.55 -31.37 -9.80
C LYS A 211 -7.12 -30.02 -9.38
N ILE A 212 -7.07 -29.06 -10.30
CA ILE A 212 -7.64 -27.73 -10.09
C ILE A 212 -9.06 -27.67 -10.65
N GLU A 213 -10.01 -27.15 -9.86
CA GLU A 213 -11.41 -26.96 -10.30
C GLU A 213 -11.49 -25.96 -11.47
N PRO A 214 -12.23 -26.26 -12.55
CA PRO A 214 -12.33 -25.35 -13.71
C PRO A 214 -12.87 -23.96 -13.35
N GLU A 215 -13.78 -23.88 -12.36
CA GLU A 215 -14.35 -22.63 -11.91
C GLU A 215 -13.32 -21.76 -11.15
N TYR A 216 -12.46 -22.40 -10.34
CA TYR A 216 -11.35 -21.70 -9.69
C TYR A 216 -10.36 -21.11 -10.69
N LYS A 217 -10.02 -21.89 -11.75
CA LYS A 217 -9.21 -21.38 -12.87
C LYS A 217 -9.84 -20.17 -13.55
N LYS A 218 -11.17 -20.18 -13.73
CA LYS A 218 -11.89 -19.06 -14.31
C LYS A 218 -11.76 -17.79 -13.44
N TRP A 219 -11.95 -17.90 -12.12
CA TRP A 219 -11.81 -16.76 -11.20
C TRP A 219 -10.37 -16.25 -11.16
N PHE A 220 -9.41 -17.16 -11.11
CA PHE A 220 -7.99 -16.80 -11.20
C PHE A 220 -7.69 -16.00 -12.47
N GLN A 221 -8.18 -16.45 -13.65
CA GLN A 221 -7.94 -15.77 -14.92
C GLN A 221 -8.56 -14.36 -14.95
N ILE A 222 -9.75 -14.18 -14.37
CA ILE A 222 -10.41 -12.87 -14.29
C ILE A 222 -9.54 -11.88 -13.48
N VAL A 223 -9.02 -12.31 -12.34
CA VAL A 223 -8.17 -11.47 -11.47
C VAL A 223 -6.80 -11.23 -12.10
N TYR A 224 -6.20 -12.27 -12.71
CA TYR A 224 -4.96 -12.14 -13.47
C TYR A 224 -5.07 -11.11 -14.59
N ASP A 225 -6.11 -11.20 -15.42
CA ASP A 225 -6.34 -10.25 -16.51
C ASP A 225 -6.57 -8.84 -16.00
N ALA A 226 -7.22 -8.68 -14.85
CA ALA A 226 -7.44 -7.38 -14.22
C ALA A 226 -6.12 -6.77 -13.72
N ARG A 227 -5.26 -7.56 -13.04
CA ARG A 227 -3.94 -7.12 -12.58
C ARG A 227 -3.06 -6.64 -13.75
N GLU A 228 -3.01 -7.42 -14.82
CA GLU A 228 -2.22 -7.06 -16.02
C GLU A 228 -2.82 -5.86 -16.75
N ASP A 229 -4.15 -5.74 -16.83
CA ASP A 229 -4.81 -4.58 -17.43
C ASP A 229 -4.50 -3.29 -16.67
N ALA A 230 -4.47 -3.33 -15.32
CA ALA A 230 -4.07 -2.19 -14.49
C ALA A 230 -2.65 -1.71 -14.83
N ARG A 231 -1.68 -2.62 -14.85
CA ARG A 231 -0.29 -2.29 -15.18
C ARG A 231 -0.13 -1.75 -16.60
N GLN A 232 -0.79 -2.39 -17.57
CA GLN A 232 -0.75 -1.95 -18.96
C GLN A 232 -1.40 -0.58 -19.16
N PHE A 233 -2.50 -0.30 -18.46
CA PHE A 233 -3.15 1.02 -18.48
C PHE A 233 -2.22 2.11 -17.95
N ILE A 234 -1.55 1.87 -16.81
CA ILE A 234 -0.57 2.81 -16.26
C ILE A 234 0.55 3.05 -17.27
N GLN A 235 1.15 1.98 -17.82
CA GLN A 235 2.25 2.11 -18.80
C GLN A 235 1.84 2.88 -20.03
N ALA A 236 0.69 2.58 -20.64
CA ALA A 236 0.21 3.26 -21.85
C ALA A 236 0.05 4.77 -21.63
N ARG A 237 -0.53 5.18 -20.48
CA ARG A 237 -0.65 6.60 -20.13
C ARG A 237 0.72 7.28 -19.90
N LEU A 238 1.66 6.57 -19.28
CA LEU A 238 3.02 7.05 -19.08
C LEU A 238 3.76 7.25 -20.42
N ASP A 239 3.57 6.33 -21.37
CA ASP A 239 4.17 6.39 -22.72
C ASP A 239 3.62 7.59 -23.54
N GLU A 240 2.35 7.95 -23.35
CA GLU A 240 1.72 9.13 -23.94
C GLU A 240 2.15 10.44 -23.25
N GLY A 241 2.98 10.38 -22.22
CA GLY A 241 3.42 11.54 -21.44
C GLY A 241 2.38 12.07 -20.45
N GLU A 242 1.29 11.33 -20.26
CA GLU A 242 0.19 11.72 -19.39
C GLU A 242 0.46 11.44 -17.91
N THR A 243 -0.32 12.07 -17.05
CA THR A 243 -0.35 11.80 -15.61
C THR A 243 -1.43 10.77 -15.32
N VAL A 244 -1.12 9.78 -14.48
CA VAL A 244 -2.09 8.80 -13.98
C VAL A 244 -2.39 9.11 -12.52
N ARG A 245 -3.67 9.10 -12.14
CA ARG A 245 -4.10 9.23 -10.75
C ARG A 245 -4.53 7.88 -10.20
N GLY A 246 -4.37 7.73 -8.89
CA GLY A 246 -4.68 6.45 -8.24
C GLY A 246 -6.10 5.97 -8.48
N TYR A 247 -7.10 6.86 -8.32
CA TYR A 247 -8.51 6.52 -8.53
C TYR A 247 -8.83 6.08 -9.97
N GLU A 248 -8.08 6.53 -10.98
CA GLU A 248 -8.34 6.17 -12.39
C GLU A 248 -8.09 4.68 -12.64
N VAL A 249 -7.08 4.12 -11.97
CA VAL A 249 -6.72 2.70 -12.09
C VAL A 249 -7.78 1.83 -11.42
N ASP A 250 -8.16 2.15 -10.20
CA ASP A 250 -9.15 1.38 -9.43
C ASP A 250 -10.53 1.41 -10.09
N ARG A 251 -10.96 2.60 -10.56
CA ARG A 251 -12.21 2.76 -11.31
C ARG A 251 -12.24 1.90 -12.56
N ARG A 252 -11.15 1.85 -13.31
CA ARG A 252 -11.03 1.02 -14.51
C ARG A 252 -11.25 -0.47 -14.20
N LEU A 253 -10.66 -0.97 -13.13
CA LEU A 253 -10.83 -2.36 -12.72
C LEU A 253 -12.26 -2.64 -12.26
N LYS A 254 -12.85 -1.74 -11.49
CA LYS A 254 -14.24 -1.83 -11.07
C LYS A 254 -15.19 -1.90 -12.27
N GLU A 255 -15.03 -1.01 -13.26
CA GLU A 255 -15.81 -1.02 -14.51
C GLU A 255 -15.62 -2.34 -15.28
N ARG A 256 -14.41 -2.89 -15.31
CA ARG A 256 -14.15 -4.21 -15.90
C ARG A 256 -14.91 -5.31 -15.17
N PHE A 257 -14.88 -5.33 -13.84
CA PHE A 257 -15.62 -6.32 -13.06
C PHE A 257 -17.14 -6.16 -13.20
N GLU A 258 -17.65 -4.93 -13.33
CA GLU A 258 -19.07 -4.66 -13.65
C GLU A 258 -19.47 -5.25 -15.02
N GLN A 259 -18.64 -5.06 -16.06
CA GLN A 259 -18.87 -5.63 -17.39
C GLN A 259 -18.85 -7.17 -17.39
N LEU A 260 -18.04 -7.78 -16.52
CA LEU A 260 -17.99 -9.23 -16.33
C LEU A 260 -19.07 -9.77 -15.39
N GLY A 261 -19.89 -8.89 -14.77
CA GLY A 261 -20.96 -9.26 -13.84
C GLY A 261 -20.44 -9.83 -12.50
N CYS A 262 -19.25 -9.41 -12.06
CA CYS A 262 -18.61 -9.91 -10.83
C CYS A 262 -18.18 -8.81 -9.85
N ALA A 263 -18.52 -7.54 -10.09
CA ALA A 263 -18.15 -6.42 -9.21
C ALA A 263 -18.68 -6.55 -7.77
N GLN A 264 -19.76 -7.31 -7.54
CA GLN A 264 -20.29 -7.58 -6.20
C GLN A 264 -19.35 -8.41 -5.31
N TYR A 265 -18.32 -9.01 -5.88
CA TYR A 265 -17.29 -9.79 -5.18
C TYR A 265 -16.02 -8.97 -4.89
N LEU A 266 -15.97 -7.70 -5.30
CA LEU A 266 -14.89 -6.78 -4.94
C LEU A 266 -15.08 -6.31 -3.50
N MET A 267 -14.03 -6.41 -2.68
CA MET A 267 -14.10 -6.08 -1.25
C MET A 267 -13.07 -5.03 -0.80
N HIS A 268 -12.09 -4.70 -1.64
CA HIS A 268 -11.04 -3.73 -1.33
C HIS A 268 -10.57 -3.00 -2.59
N ARG A 269 -9.78 -1.96 -2.42
CA ARG A 269 -9.13 -1.19 -3.50
C ARG A 269 -8.17 -2.05 -4.32
N THR A 270 -7.75 -1.53 -5.47
CA THR A 270 -6.81 -2.22 -6.38
C THR A 270 -5.38 -2.26 -5.88
N GLY A 271 -4.97 -1.33 -4.99
CA GLY A 271 -3.62 -1.34 -4.46
C GLY A 271 -3.28 -0.11 -3.61
N HIS A 272 -2.09 -0.12 -3.02
CA HIS A 272 -1.61 0.94 -2.14
C HIS A 272 -0.13 1.27 -2.40
N ASN A 273 0.29 2.46 -1.95
CA ASN A 273 1.69 2.84 -2.02
C ASN A 273 2.56 1.95 -1.13
N ILE A 274 3.67 1.48 -1.69
CA ILE A 274 4.71 0.72 -0.98
C ILE A 274 5.86 1.65 -0.60
N GLY A 275 6.32 1.57 0.65
CA GLY A 275 7.41 2.36 1.17
C GLY A 275 8.09 1.71 2.37
N HIS A 276 8.59 2.53 3.28
CA HIS A 276 9.12 2.07 4.56
C HIS A 276 8.03 1.40 5.44
N ARG A 277 6.79 1.75 5.23
CA ARG A 277 5.61 1.01 5.71
C ARG A 277 4.99 0.29 4.52
N CYS A 278 4.37 -0.87 4.77
CA CYS A 278 3.62 -1.60 3.75
C CYS A 278 2.58 -0.67 3.09
N HIS A 279 1.76 0.00 3.88
CA HIS A 279 0.89 1.10 3.44
C HIS A 279 1.62 2.44 3.59
N GLY A 280 2.33 2.87 2.54
CA GLY A 280 3.13 4.08 2.50
C GLY A 280 2.31 5.37 2.42
N ILE A 281 2.99 6.51 2.28
CA ILE A 281 2.36 7.83 2.24
C ILE A 281 2.05 8.34 0.82
N GLY A 282 2.47 7.61 -0.22
CA GLY A 282 2.21 7.95 -1.62
C GLY A 282 0.78 7.65 -2.06
N ALA A 283 0.52 7.83 -3.36
CA ALA A 283 -0.80 7.58 -3.94
C ALA A 283 -1.13 6.08 -3.93
N ASN A 284 -2.36 5.77 -3.51
CA ASN A 284 -2.96 4.45 -3.61
C ASN A 284 -3.74 4.32 -4.94
N LEU A 285 -3.95 3.10 -5.39
CA LEU A 285 -4.87 2.79 -6.50
C LEU A 285 -6.26 2.58 -5.89
N ASP A 286 -6.99 3.68 -5.62
CA ASP A 286 -8.17 3.64 -4.76
C ASP A 286 -9.26 4.64 -5.20
N ASP A 287 -10.42 4.12 -5.56
CA ASP A 287 -11.71 4.81 -5.73
C ASP A 287 -12.84 4.00 -5.04
N TYR A 288 -12.44 2.98 -4.27
CA TYR A 288 -13.36 2.08 -3.57
C TYR A 288 -13.47 2.40 -2.08
N GLU A 289 -12.34 2.43 -1.36
CA GLU A 289 -12.28 2.76 0.07
C GLU A 289 -12.15 4.27 0.30
N THR A 290 -11.35 4.93 -0.54
CA THR A 290 -11.15 6.37 -0.56
C THR A 290 -11.12 6.86 -2.01
N HIS A 291 -11.06 8.16 -2.24
CA HIS A 291 -10.88 8.71 -3.58
C HIS A 291 -9.48 9.32 -3.70
N ASP A 292 -8.52 8.53 -4.12
CA ASP A 292 -7.14 8.99 -4.20
C ASP A 292 -6.86 9.71 -5.53
N ASP A 293 -7.02 11.03 -5.51
CA ASP A 293 -6.82 11.91 -6.64
C ASP A 293 -5.35 12.34 -6.85
N ARG A 294 -4.43 11.79 -6.06
CA ARG A 294 -2.99 12.04 -6.20
C ARG A 294 -2.41 11.33 -7.43
N CYS A 295 -1.32 11.92 -7.93
CA CYS A 295 -0.62 11.40 -9.09
C CYS A 295 0.31 10.23 -8.72
N LEU A 296 0.37 9.21 -9.56
CA LEU A 296 1.44 8.21 -9.51
C LEU A 296 2.72 8.86 -10.06
N LEU A 297 3.71 9.05 -9.21
CA LEU A 297 4.94 9.77 -9.56
C LEU A 297 6.04 8.81 -10.01
N PRO A 298 6.92 9.21 -10.96
CA PRO A 298 8.18 8.51 -11.18
C PRO A 298 8.99 8.41 -9.89
N GLY A 299 9.58 7.24 -9.67
CA GLY A 299 10.32 6.89 -8.45
C GLY A 299 9.45 6.34 -7.32
N THR A 300 8.13 6.27 -7.47
CA THR A 300 7.25 5.66 -6.46
C THR A 300 6.96 4.19 -6.75
N MET A 301 6.60 3.46 -5.70
CA MET A 301 6.23 2.05 -5.77
C MET A 301 4.85 1.85 -5.14
N PHE A 302 4.06 0.93 -5.69
CA PHE A 302 2.72 0.60 -5.21
C PHE A 302 2.38 -0.85 -5.56
N SER A 303 1.50 -1.47 -4.78
CA SER A 303 0.94 -2.78 -5.12
C SER A 303 -0.10 -2.67 -6.24
N ILE A 304 -0.24 -3.74 -7.01
CA ILE A 304 -1.42 -4.01 -7.84
C ILE A 304 -1.94 -5.38 -7.39
N GLU A 305 -3.05 -5.37 -6.66
CA GLU A 305 -3.55 -6.52 -5.89
C GLU A 305 -5.07 -6.77 -6.07
N PRO A 306 -5.63 -6.73 -7.28
CA PRO A 306 -7.06 -6.98 -7.42
C PRO A 306 -7.45 -8.32 -6.79
N GLY A 307 -8.59 -8.31 -6.06
CA GLY A 307 -9.15 -9.51 -5.44
C GLY A 307 -10.63 -9.65 -5.69
N LEU A 308 -11.11 -10.88 -5.85
CA LEU A 308 -12.52 -11.24 -5.90
C LEU A 308 -12.80 -12.36 -4.91
N TYR A 309 -13.83 -12.16 -4.08
CA TYR A 309 -14.17 -13.04 -2.97
C TYR A 309 -15.63 -13.49 -3.09
N THR A 310 -15.82 -14.66 -3.70
CA THR A 310 -17.14 -15.28 -3.82
C THR A 310 -17.47 -16.08 -2.56
N GLU A 311 -18.66 -16.70 -2.49
CA GLU A 311 -19.00 -17.60 -1.37
C GLU A 311 -18.10 -18.87 -1.30
N LYS A 312 -17.42 -19.22 -2.41
CA LYS A 312 -16.65 -20.46 -2.53
C LYS A 312 -15.19 -20.24 -2.90
N TYR A 313 -14.87 -19.17 -3.59
CA TYR A 313 -13.53 -18.89 -4.12
C TYR A 313 -13.10 -17.49 -3.76
N GLY A 314 -11.99 -17.40 -3.05
CA GLY A 314 -11.21 -16.18 -2.92
C GLY A 314 -10.03 -16.24 -3.89
N VAL A 315 -9.77 -15.15 -4.58
CA VAL A 315 -8.61 -14.98 -5.47
C VAL A 315 -8.08 -13.57 -5.31
N ARG A 316 -6.81 -13.44 -4.97
CA ARG A 316 -6.04 -12.20 -4.97
C ARG A 316 -4.68 -12.48 -5.58
N LEU A 317 -4.26 -11.66 -6.52
CA LEU A 317 -2.96 -11.73 -7.17
C LEU A 317 -2.28 -10.40 -7.06
N GLU A 318 -1.08 -10.40 -6.52
CA GLU A 318 -0.38 -9.16 -6.22
C GLU A 318 1.08 -9.21 -6.62
N TYR A 319 1.56 -8.05 -7.01
CA TYR A 319 2.97 -7.68 -7.11
C TYR A 319 3.14 -6.17 -6.90
N ASP A 320 4.34 -5.77 -6.50
CA ASP A 320 4.72 -4.38 -6.42
C ASP A 320 5.21 -3.84 -7.76
N VAL A 321 4.73 -2.65 -8.12
CA VAL A 321 5.11 -1.94 -9.35
C VAL A 321 5.86 -0.66 -9.01
N HIS A 322 7.08 -0.54 -9.52
CA HIS A 322 7.89 0.67 -9.47
C HIS A 322 7.75 1.45 -10.78
N ILE A 323 7.40 2.72 -10.72
CA ILE A 323 7.54 3.63 -11.87
C ILE A 323 8.95 4.20 -11.85
N THR A 324 9.78 3.83 -12.83
CA THR A 324 11.16 4.32 -12.92
C THR A 324 11.24 5.80 -13.28
N SER A 325 12.43 6.39 -13.18
CA SER A 325 12.71 7.77 -13.66
C SER A 325 12.44 7.94 -15.16
N GLU A 326 12.59 6.86 -15.95
CA GLU A 326 12.30 6.78 -17.38
C GLU A 326 10.80 6.59 -17.68
N ARG A 327 9.94 6.54 -16.63
CA ARG A 327 8.50 6.33 -16.71
C ARG A 327 8.11 4.92 -17.18
N GLU A 328 8.92 3.93 -16.89
CA GLU A 328 8.61 2.52 -17.13
C GLU A 328 8.05 1.87 -15.86
N THR A 329 7.05 1.00 -16.01
CA THR A 329 6.56 0.16 -14.91
C THR A 329 7.42 -1.09 -14.78
N LYS A 330 8.09 -1.27 -13.64
CA LYS A 330 8.91 -2.45 -13.34
C LYS A 330 8.36 -3.22 -12.15
N VAL A 331 8.35 -4.54 -12.30
CA VAL A 331 8.07 -5.49 -11.22
C VAL A 331 9.37 -6.18 -10.87
N TYR A 332 9.66 -6.34 -9.58
CA TYR A 332 10.86 -7.02 -9.10
C TYR A 332 10.47 -8.36 -8.47
N GLY A 333 11.20 -9.42 -8.86
CA GLY A 333 10.93 -10.76 -8.38
C GLY A 333 9.99 -11.58 -9.26
N PRO A 334 9.65 -12.80 -8.82
CA PRO A 334 8.74 -13.69 -9.52
C PRO A 334 7.32 -13.14 -9.61
N VAL A 335 6.69 -13.35 -10.75
CA VAL A 335 5.28 -12.98 -11.00
C VAL A 335 4.48 -14.26 -11.17
N GLN A 336 3.34 -14.35 -10.51
CA GLN A 336 2.44 -15.47 -10.69
C GLN A 336 1.60 -15.27 -11.95
N ASP A 337 1.68 -16.20 -12.90
CA ASP A 337 0.92 -16.24 -14.16
C ASP A 337 -0.03 -17.44 -14.27
N GLU A 338 0.10 -18.42 -13.39
CA GLU A 338 -0.78 -19.55 -13.26
C GLU A 338 -0.99 -19.96 -11.79
N ILE A 339 -2.03 -20.72 -11.49
CA ILE A 339 -2.25 -21.26 -10.15
C ILE A 339 -1.09 -22.15 -9.80
N LEU A 340 -0.39 -21.84 -8.70
CA LEU A 340 0.72 -22.67 -8.22
C LEU A 340 0.17 -23.99 -7.69
N VAL A 341 0.74 -25.09 -8.15
CA VAL A 341 0.43 -26.46 -7.66
C VAL A 341 1.50 -26.86 -6.64
N ILE A 342 1.06 -27.23 -5.45
CA ILE A 342 1.93 -27.71 -4.36
C ILE A 342 1.50 -29.09 -3.86
#